data_10a86ac00fcc3305159211c4138aecc7
#
_entry.id   10a86ac00fcc3305159211c4138aecc7
#
_cell.length_a   1.000
_cell.length_b   1.000
_cell.length_c   1.000
_cell.angle_alpha   90.00
_cell.angle_beta   90.00
_cell.angle_gamma   90.00
#
_symmetry.space_group_name_H-M   'P 1'
#
loop_
_entity.id
_entity.type
_entity.pdbx_description
1 polymer ?
#
loop_
_entity_poly.entity_id
_entity_poly.type
_entity_poly.pdbx_seq_one_letter_code
_entity_poly.pdbx_strand_id
1 'polypeptide(L)'
;MARVDLSSSAQKDLGKALKTPAGAGIKRVILQDLAAEPWPENLDVKPLEGTGRWLRVRAGEFRIVLRPLNAAECKARGVANGYLVDRVVNRRDLERILKAYR
;
A
#
# COMPACT_ATOMS: atom_id res chain seq x y z
N MET A 1 -1.68 -11.09 -12.68
CA MET A 1 -1.74 -10.40 -11.37
C MET A 1 -0.51 -9.55 -11.16
N ALA A 2 -0.69 -8.39 -10.57
CA ALA A 2 0.45 -7.55 -10.20
C ALA A 2 1.13 -8.11 -8.94
N ARG A 3 2.43 -7.96 -8.86
CA ARG A 3 3.19 -8.28 -7.64
C ARG A 3 3.00 -7.19 -6.61
N VAL A 4 2.83 -7.57 -5.34
CA VAL A 4 2.74 -6.62 -4.22
C VAL A 4 3.82 -6.99 -3.20
N ASP A 5 4.80 -6.10 -3.04
CA ASP A 5 5.87 -6.25 -2.06
C ASP A 5 5.55 -5.39 -0.82
N LEU A 6 6.07 -5.82 0.33
CA LEU A 6 5.93 -5.09 1.59
C LEU A 6 7.31 -4.68 2.09
N SER A 7 7.49 -3.41 2.43
CA SER A 7 8.70 -2.97 3.11
C SER A 7 8.78 -3.58 4.51
N SER A 8 9.95 -3.48 5.15
CA SER A 8 10.09 -3.92 6.55
C SER A 8 9.14 -3.18 7.47
N SER A 9 8.97 -1.87 7.27
CA SER A 9 8.03 -1.06 8.05
C SER A 9 6.59 -1.49 7.83
N ALA A 10 6.22 -1.77 6.58
CA ALA A 10 4.86 -2.25 6.25
C ALA A 10 4.58 -3.62 6.88
N GLN A 11 5.57 -4.51 6.90
CA GLN A 11 5.42 -5.82 7.54
C GLN A 11 5.15 -5.68 9.05
N LYS A 12 5.86 -4.78 9.71
CA LYS A 12 5.63 -4.49 11.13
C LYS A 12 4.27 -3.87 11.37
N ASP A 13 3.90 -2.89 10.54
CA ASP A 13 2.59 -2.25 10.62
C ASP A 13 1.46 -3.26 10.44
N LEU A 14 1.58 -4.13 9.44
CA LEU A 14 0.57 -5.14 9.15
C LEU A 14 0.43 -6.14 10.30
N GLY A 15 1.56 -6.55 10.90
CA GLY A 15 1.53 -7.43 12.06
C GLY A 15 0.74 -6.86 13.21
N LYS A 16 0.84 -5.55 13.45
CA LYS A 16 0.05 -4.85 14.48
C LYS A 16 -1.41 -4.74 14.06
N ALA A 17 -1.67 -4.38 12.81
CA ALA A 17 -3.03 -4.21 12.29
C ALA A 17 -3.83 -5.52 12.31
N LEU A 18 -3.17 -6.66 12.05
CA LEU A 18 -3.81 -7.99 12.08
C LEU A 18 -4.32 -8.37 13.46
N LYS A 19 -3.84 -7.73 14.52
CA LYS A 19 -4.34 -7.94 15.89
C LYS A 19 -5.59 -7.13 16.17
N THR A 20 -6.05 -6.32 15.22
CA THR A 20 -7.26 -5.52 15.36
C THR A 20 -8.40 -6.11 14.53
N PRO A 21 -9.67 -5.71 14.79
CA PRO A 21 -10.79 -6.16 13.98
C PRO A 21 -10.67 -5.78 12.49
N ALA A 22 -9.92 -4.74 12.17
CA ALA A 22 -9.73 -4.28 10.79
C ALA A 22 -8.73 -5.14 10.00
N GLY A 23 -7.97 -6.01 10.67
CA GLY A 23 -6.86 -6.74 10.06
C GLY A 23 -7.23 -7.59 8.85
N ALA A 24 -8.35 -8.31 8.93
CA ALA A 24 -8.80 -9.16 7.82
C ALA A 24 -9.11 -8.35 6.56
N GLY A 25 -9.74 -7.19 6.72
CA GLY A 25 -10.04 -6.29 5.59
C GLY A 25 -8.77 -5.71 4.96
N ILE A 26 -7.80 -5.32 5.78
CA ILE A 26 -6.52 -4.80 5.32
C ILE A 26 -5.78 -5.88 4.53
N LYS A 27 -5.72 -7.09 5.06
CA LYS A 27 -5.06 -8.22 4.40
C LYS A 27 -5.69 -8.51 3.04
N ARG A 28 -7.02 -8.48 2.95
CA ARG A 28 -7.73 -8.69 1.69
C ARG A 28 -7.36 -7.61 0.66
N VAL A 29 -7.33 -6.34 1.06
CA VAL A 29 -6.95 -5.25 0.16
C VAL A 29 -5.55 -5.49 -0.39
N ILE A 30 -4.59 -5.82 0.47
CA ILE A 30 -3.20 -6.03 0.04
C ILE A 30 -3.07 -7.25 -0.86
N LEU A 31 -3.66 -8.38 -0.49
CA LEU A 31 -3.48 -9.64 -1.21
C LEU A 31 -4.34 -9.77 -2.47
N GLN A 32 -5.51 -9.17 -2.49
CA GLN A 32 -6.47 -9.33 -3.58
C GLN A 32 -6.64 -8.06 -4.41
N ASP A 33 -7.01 -6.95 -3.76
CA ASP A 33 -7.38 -5.74 -4.49
C ASP A 33 -6.18 -5.09 -5.17
N LEU A 34 -5.05 -4.96 -4.46
CA LEU A 34 -3.85 -4.34 -5.04
C LEU A 34 -3.19 -5.22 -6.11
N ALA A 35 -3.37 -6.53 -6.02
CA ALA A 35 -2.82 -7.45 -7.02
C ALA A 35 -3.71 -7.56 -8.27
N ALA A 36 -4.94 -7.11 -8.20
CA ALA A 36 -5.88 -7.18 -9.32
C ALA A 36 -5.49 -6.21 -10.44
N GLU A 37 -5.73 -6.61 -11.68
CA GLU A 37 -5.46 -5.81 -12.88
C GLU A 37 -6.66 -5.83 -13.80
N PRO A 38 -7.42 -4.73 -13.91
CA PRO A 38 -7.27 -3.45 -13.20
C PRO A 38 -7.72 -3.56 -11.73
N TRP A 39 -7.39 -2.53 -10.94
CA TRP A 39 -7.88 -2.45 -9.57
C TRP A 39 -9.41 -2.36 -9.55
N PRO A 40 -10.05 -2.89 -8.49
CA PRO A 40 -11.50 -2.75 -8.33
C PRO A 40 -11.93 -1.28 -8.37
N GLU A 41 -13.05 -1.00 -9.02
CA GLU A 41 -13.56 0.37 -9.17
C GLU A 41 -13.85 1.04 -7.81
N ASN A 42 -14.23 0.26 -6.82
CA ASN A 42 -14.55 0.78 -5.49
C ASN A 42 -13.32 0.97 -4.61
N LEU A 43 -12.13 0.67 -5.10
CA LEU A 43 -10.90 0.90 -4.33
C LEU A 43 -10.61 2.40 -4.28
N ASP A 44 -10.58 2.95 -3.06
CA ASP A 44 -10.35 4.38 -2.85
C ASP A 44 -8.85 4.67 -2.85
N VAL A 45 -8.34 5.10 -4.00
CA VAL A 45 -6.92 5.40 -4.22
C VAL A 45 -6.77 6.87 -4.56
N LYS A 46 -5.87 7.55 -3.86
CA LYS A 46 -5.54 8.96 -4.16
C LYS A 46 -4.04 9.17 -4.13
N PRO A 47 -3.51 10.02 -5.03
CA PRO A 47 -2.11 10.41 -4.95
C PRO A 47 -1.85 11.25 -3.71
N LEU A 48 -0.67 11.10 -3.13
CA LEU A 48 -0.21 11.92 -2.03
C LEU A 48 0.52 13.13 -2.60
N GLU A 49 -0.10 14.30 -2.49
CA GLU A 49 0.43 15.54 -3.05
C GLU A 49 1.81 15.87 -2.50
N GLY A 50 2.69 16.33 -3.39
CA GLY A 50 4.06 16.72 -3.03
C GLY A 50 4.99 15.56 -2.74
N THR A 51 4.59 14.31 -3.03
CA THR A 51 5.38 13.13 -2.72
C THR A 51 5.88 12.37 -3.96
N GLY A 52 5.53 12.83 -5.17
CA GLY A 52 5.89 12.14 -6.41
C GLY A 52 4.99 10.95 -6.70
N ARG A 53 5.53 9.73 -6.60
CA ARG A 53 4.80 8.51 -7.00
C ARG A 53 4.00 7.84 -5.89
N TRP A 54 3.99 8.40 -4.71
CA TRP A 54 3.31 7.77 -3.58
C TRP A 54 1.80 7.94 -3.66
N LEU A 55 1.09 6.87 -3.33
CA LEU A 55 -0.37 6.80 -3.32
C LEU A 55 -0.84 6.38 -1.93
N ARG A 56 -2.06 6.76 -1.59
CA ARG A 56 -2.71 6.20 -0.41
C ARG A 56 -3.96 5.43 -0.81
N VAL A 57 -4.14 4.28 -0.20
CA VAL A 57 -5.35 3.45 -0.37
C VAL A 57 -6.07 3.40 0.97
N ARG A 58 -7.37 3.68 0.94
CA ARG A 58 -8.21 3.59 2.12
C ARG A 58 -8.62 2.14 2.36
N ALA A 59 -8.42 1.66 3.58
CA ALA A 59 -8.85 0.33 4.03
C ALA A 59 -9.49 0.50 5.41
N GLY A 60 -10.78 0.88 5.43
CA GLY A 60 -11.51 1.20 6.66
C GLY A 60 -10.86 2.38 7.39
N GLU A 61 -10.50 2.18 8.65
CA GLU A 61 -9.81 3.18 9.45
C GLU A 61 -8.31 3.26 9.17
N PHE A 62 -7.80 2.39 8.29
CA PHE A 62 -6.38 2.35 7.95
C PHE A 62 -6.13 2.97 6.58
N ARG A 63 -4.89 3.40 6.40
CA ARG A 63 -4.40 3.94 5.13
C ARG A 63 -3.14 3.17 4.75
N ILE A 64 -3.11 2.71 3.51
CA ILE A 64 -1.99 1.97 2.96
C ILE A 64 -1.22 2.94 2.06
N VAL A 65 0.06 3.16 2.35
CA VAL A 65 0.92 4.02 1.54
C VAL A 65 1.75 3.12 0.63
N LEU A 66 1.64 3.34 -0.66
CA LEU A 66 2.29 2.49 -1.66
C LEU A 66 2.74 3.30 -2.87
N ARG A 67 3.57 2.70 -3.69
CA ARG A 67 3.97 3.23 -4.99
C ARG A 67 4.11 2.11 -6.01
N PRO A 68 3.99 2.42 -7.30
CA PRO A 68 4.34 1.44 -8.34
C PRO A 68 5.83 1.07 -8.25
N LEU A 69 6.14 -0.16 -8.60
CA LEU A 69 7.54 -0.55 -8.80
C LEU A 69 8.07 0.14 -10.06
N ASN A 70 9.33 0.57 -10.03
CA ASN A 70 9.96 1.14 -11.21
C ASN A 70 10.43 0.03 -12.16
N ALA A 71 10.92 0.40 -13.36
CA ALA A 71 11.33 -0.56 -14.37
C ALA A 71 12.44 -1.51 -13.88
N ALA A 72 13.41 -0.97 -13.14
CA ALA A 72 14.52 -1.78 -12.61
C ALA A 72 14.02 -2.79 -11.58
N GLU A 73 13.10 -2.37 -10.72
CA GLU A 73 12.50 -3.24 -9.71
C GLU A 73 11.68 -4.35 -10.36
N CYS A 74 10.88 -4.01 -11.36
CA CYS A 74 10.10 -5.00 -12.12
C CYS A 74 11.03 -6.02 -12.79
N LYS A 75 12.10 -5.56 -13.42
CA LYS A 75 13.07 -6.42 -14.08
C LYS A 75 13.73 -7.37 -13.08
N ALA A 76 14.13 -6.84 -11.92
CA ALA A 76 14.78 -7.66 -10.89
C ALA A 76 13.86 -8.76 -10.35
N ARG A 77 12.54 -8.53 -10.37
CA ARG A 77 11.54 -9.48 -9.88
C ARG A 77 10.93 -10.34 -10.97
N GLY A 78 11.26 -10.09 -12.23
CA GLY A 78 10.70 -10.82 -13.37
C GLY A 78 9.21 -10.62 -13.56
N VAL A 79 8.72 -9.41 -13.30
CA VAL A 79 7.29 -9.07 -13.43
C VAL A 79 7.10 -7.88 -14.37
N ALA A 80 5.92 -7.78 -14.98
CA ALA A 80 5.58 -6.67 -15.86
C ALA A 80 5.27 -5.40 -15.07
N ASN A 81 4.62 -5.55 -13.91
CA ASN A 81 4.28 -4.44 -13.02
C ASN A 81 4.09 -4.94 -11.60
N GLY A 82 4.02 -4.01 -10.67
CA GLY A 82 3.80 -4.31 -9.27
C GLY A 82 3.82 -3.05 -8.41
N TYR A 83 3.68 -3.26 -7.12
CA TYR A 83 3.60 -2.18 -6.14
C TYR A 83 4.45 -2.50 -4.92
N LEU A 84 4.98 -1.45 -4.30
CA LEU A 84 5.63 -1.54 -3.00
C LEU A 84 4.73 -0.88 -1.97
N VAL A 85 4.24 -1.66 -1.01
CA VAL A 85 3.52 -1.14 0.16
C VAL A 85 4.57 -0.77 1.20
N ASP A 86 4.61 0.50 1.58
CA ASP A 86 5.64 1.02 2.48
C ASP A 86 5.15 1.21 3.91
N ARG A 87 3.90 1.63 4.10
CA ARG A 87 3.32 1.79 5.43
C ARG A 87 1.85 1.37 5.44
N VAL A 88 1.41 0.88 6.59
CA VAL A 88 0.00 0.61 6.86
C VAL A 88 -0.29 1.26 8.21
N VAL A 89 -1.01 2.37 8.22
CA VAL A 89 -1.20 3.17 9.43
C VAL A 89 -2.67 3.54 9.62
N ASN A 90 -3.03 3.85 10.85
CA ASN A 90 -4.36 4.40 11.14
C ASN A 90 -4.47 5.78 10.48
N ARG A 91 -5.67 6.13 9.99
CA ARG A 91 -5.91 7.42 9.33
C ARG A 91 -5.43 8.63 10.15
N ARG A 92 -5.47 8.53 11.48
CA ARG A 92 -5.03 9.60 12.38
C ARG A 92 -3.54 9.89 12.26
N ASP A 93 -2.75 8.88 11.90
CA ASP A 93 -1.30 8.98 11.87
C ASP A 93 -0.78 9.35 10.49
N LEU A 94 -1.64 9.36 9.46
CA LEU A 94 -1.21 9.56 8.08
C LEU A 94 -0.46 10.88 7.89
N GLU A 95 -1.02 12.00 8.35
CA GLU A 95 -0.38 13.30 8.18
C GLU A 95 1.00 13.34 8.83
N ARG A 96 1.17 12.69 9.96
CA ARG A 96 2.45 12.65 10.65
C ARG A 96 3.51 11.92 9.84
N ILE A 97 3.16 10.78 9.23
CA ILE A 97 4.13 10.00 8.47
C ILE A 97 4.41 10.59 7.08
N LEU A 98 3.48 11.38 6.52
CA LEU A 98 3.65 11.95 5.18
C LEU A 98 4.87 12.87 5.08
N LYS A 99 5.32 13.43 6.19
CA LYS A 99 6.53 14.27 6.21
C LYS A 99 7.75 13.51 5.72
N ALA A 100 7.80 12.20 5.89
CA ALA A 100 8.92 11.37 5.44
C ALA A 100 8.93 11.18 3.91
N TYR A 101 7.81 11.44 3.23
CA TYR A 101 7.67 11.27 1.78
C TYR A 101 7.78 12.57 0.99
N ARG A 102 7.80 13.70 1.68
CA ARG A 102 7.86 15.03 1.06
C ARG A 102 9.25 15.63 1.05
#